data_44b4bf3878b120fa6e7232f3afa1f8b2
#
_entry.id   44b4bf3878b120fa6e7232f3afa1f8b2
#
_cell.length_a   1.000
_cell.length_b   1.000
_cell.length_c   1.000
_cell.angle_alpha   90.00
_cell.angle_beta   90.00
_cell.angle_gamma   90.00
#
_symmetry.space_group_name_H-M   'P 1'
#
loop_
_entity.id
_entity.type
_entity.pdbx_description
1 polymer ?
#
loop_
_entity_poly.entity_id
_entity_poly.type
_entity_poly.pdbx_seq_one_letter_code
_entity_poly.pdbx_strand_id
1 'polypeptide(L)'
;ATRLRDMPSVVYLPPDLVTDPYILPPVRYPDGKTYIKIGGDPVDHALDTVDEMKAWFHTDGNPEVGRFLEGLLLSLMPDLSYRSVTTGSCVTCFTPHGNPLIYHQTDRLIALTAGNGAGAKCADELGRLGAIVASGGTILSDMYPGSFRA
;
A
#
# COMPACT_ATOMS: atom_id res chain seq x y z
N ALA A 1 19.55 -12.51 14.23
CA ALA A 1 19.50 -12.32 12.75
C ALA A 1 18.91 -13.54 12.04
N THR A 2 19.14 -14.78 12.50
CA THR A 2 18.62 -16.01 11.87
C THR A 2 17.09 -16.18 11.98
N ARG A 3 16.48 -15.72 13.06
CA ARG A 3 15.02 -15.86 13.31
C ARG A 3 14.14 -15.09 12.32
N LEU A 4 14.64 -14.03 11.71
CA LEU A 4 13.88 -13.18 10.79
C LEU A 4 14.13 -13.52 9.32
N ARG A 5 15.03 -14.45 9.02
CA ARG A 5 15.44 -14.75 7.64
C ARG A 5 14.28 -15.27 6.80
N ASP A 6 13.46 -16.11 7.39
CA ASP A 6 12.33 -16.77 6.71
C ASP A 6 10.98 -16.22 7.20
N MET A 7 10.99 -14.99 7.72
CA MET A 7 9.78 -14.32 8.18
C MET A 7 8.86 -14.02 6.98
N PRO A 8 7.58 -14.41 7.01
CA PRO A 8 6.62 -14.01 5.98
C PRO A 8 6.24 -12.54 6.11
N SER A 9 5.61 -11.99 5.07
CA SER A 9 4.82 -10.77 5.22
C SER A 9 3.59 -11.07 6.08
N VAL A 10 3.27 -10.14 6.98
CA VAL A 10 2.18 -10.30 7.95
C VAL A 10 1.17 -9.18 7.72
N VAL A 11 -0.11 -9.50 7.74
CA VAL A 11 -1.20 -8.54 7.94
C VAL A 11 -1.76 -8.83 9.33
N TYR A 12 -1.72 -7.85 10.20
CA TYR A 12 -2.18 -7.97 11.57
C TYR A 12 -3.60 -7.42 11.67
N LEU A 13 -4.54 -8.27 12.06
CA LEU A 13 -5.97 -7.96 12.13
C LEU A 13 -6.47 -8.09 13.58
N PRO A 14 -6.12 -7.17 14.47
CA PRO A 14 -6.61 -7.20 15.84
C PRO A 14 -8.08 -6.77 15.89
N PRO A 15 -8.90 -7.36 16.79
CA PRO A 15 -10.32 -7.05 16.87
C PRO A 15 -10.62 -5.62 17.31
N ASP A 16 -9.66 -4.97 17.97
CA ASP A 16 -9.85 -3.66 18.61
C ASP A 16 -9.19 -2.49 17.82
N LEU A 17 -8.53 -2.77 16.69
CA LEU A 17 -7.96 -1.73 15.84
C LEU A 17 -8.85 -1.47 14.62
N VAL A 18 -8.99 -0.19 14.29
CA VAL A 18 -9.71 0.27 13.09
C VAL A 18 -8.87 0.09 11.82
N THR A 19 -7.59 -0.24 11.98
CA THR A 19 -6.62 -0.39 10.88
C THR A 19 -6.01 -1.79 10.88
N ASP A 20 -5.60 -2.25 9.73
CA ASP A 20 -4.95 -3.53 9.46
C ASP A 20 -3.44 -3.32 9.12
N PRO A 21 -2.60 -3.10 10.12
CA PRO A 21 -1.17 -2.90 9.90
C PRO A 21 -0.53 -4.12 9.24
N TYR A 22 0.42 -3.85 8.36
CA TYR A 22 1.20 -4.90 7.72
C TYR A 22 2.68 -4.80 8.09
N ILE A 23 3.35 -5.95 8.18
CA ILE A 23 4.77 -6.04 8.45
C ILE A 23 5.44 -6.77 7.29
N LEU A 24 6.46 -6.16 6.71
CA LEU A 24 7.31 -6.80 5.70
C LEU A 24 8.55 -7.38 6.39
N PRO A 25 9.00 -8.57 5.94
CA PRO A 25 10.22 -9.18 6.45
C PRO A 25 11.45 -8.30 6.20
N PRO A 26 12.60 -8.60 6.82
CA PRO A 26 13.82 -7.87 6.56
C PRO A 26 14.21 -7.92 5.08
N VAL A 27 14.28 -6.74 4.45
CA VAL A 27 14.67 -6.55 3.05
C VAL A 27 15.87 -5.63 2.99
N ARG A 28 16.85 -5.97 2.16
CA ARG A 28 17.98 -5.12 1.88
C ARG A 28 17.58 -4.05 0.87
N TYR A 29 17.77 -2.79 1.24
CA TYR A 29 17.45 -1.65 0.40
C TYR A 29 18.68 -1.17 -0.40
N PRO A 30 18.49 -0.29 -1.40
CA PRO A 30 19.57 0.22 -2.24
C PRO A 30 20.66 0.99 -1.49
N ASP A 31 20.35 1.54 -0.30
CA ASP A 31 21.32 2.18 0.60
C ASP A 31 22.24 1.18 1.32
N GLY A 32 22.10 -0.12 1.03
CA GLY A 32 22.86 -1.21 1.60
C GLY A 32 22.43 -1.66 3.00
N LYS A 33 21.44 -0.99 3.59
CA LYS A 33 20.90 -1.35 4.91
C LYS A 33 19.77 -2.36 4.79
N THR A 34 19.52 -3.07 5.88
CA THR A 34 18.38 -4.00 5.97
C THR A 34 17.33 -3.40 6.89
N TYR A 35 16.11 -3.32 6.39
CA TYR A 35 14.97 -2.80 7.12
C TYR A 35 13.90 -3.87 7.29
N ILE A 36 13.27 -3.89 8.46
CA ILE A 36 11.95 -4.43 8.66
C ILE A 36 10.97 -3.26 8.58
N LYS A 37 9.87 -3.43 7.88
CA LYS A 37 8.91 -2.35 7.67
C LYS A 37 7.58 -2.72 8.30
N ILE A 38 7.00 -1.79 9.04
CA ILE A 38 5.59 -1.79 9.43
C ILE A 38 4.90 -0.61 8.77
N GLY A 39 3.69 -0.79 8.31
CA GLY A 39 2.85 0.24 7.72
C GLY A 39 1.39 -0.02 8.01
N GLY A 40 0.56 0.95 7.72
CA GLY A 40 -0.86 1.01 8.06
C GLY A 40 -1.11 2.26 8.87
N ASP A 41 -2.09 3.07 8.48
CA ASP A 41 -2.36 4.33 9.15
C ASP A 41 -3.67 4.20 9.92
N PRO A 42 -3.68 4.43 11.24
CA PRO A 42 -4.90 4.50 12.03
C PRO A 42 -5.70 5.80 11.77
N VAL A 43 -5.12 6.75 11.06
CA VAL A 43 -5.73 8.06 10.79
C VAL A 43 -5.61 8.39 9.31
N ASP A 44 -6.73 8.43 8.62
CA ASP A 44 -6.78 8.89 7.24
C ASP A 44 -6.49 10.39 7.16
N HIS A 45 -5.53 10.75 6.33
CA HIS A 45 -5.17 12.12 6.02
C HIS A 45 -5.52 12.39 4.56
N ALA A 46 -6.67 13.02 4.32
CA ALA A 46 -7.12 13.36 2.99
C ALA A 46 -6.21 14.43 2.36
N LEU A 47 -5.88 14.24 1.11
CA LEU A 47 -5.09 15.16 0.28
C LEU A 47 -5.94 15.50 -0.95
N ASP A 48 -6.42 16.72 -1.03
CA ASP A 48 -7.41 17.14 -2.03
C ASP A 48 -6.76 17.67 -3.31
N THR A 49 -5.50 18.09 -3.24
CA THR A 49 -4.79 18.67 -4.37
C THR A 49 -3.48 17.95 -4.68
N VAL A 50 -3.03 18.07 -5.92
CA VAL A 50 -1.72 17.53 -6.35
C VAL A 50 -0.56 18.19 -5.60
N ASP A 51 -0.68 19.47 -5.25
CA ASP A 51 0.39 20.16 -4.55
C ASP A 51 0.47 19.76 -3.08
N GLU A 52 -0.65 19.52 -2.41
CA GLU A 52 -0.68 18.91 -1.07
C GLU A 52 -0.08 17.50 -1.10
N MET A 53 -0.44 16.69 -2.10
CA MET A 53 0.10 15.35 -2.26
C MET A 53 1.62 15.38 -2.45
N LYS A 54 2.15 16.29 -3.28
CA LYS A 54 3.59 16.47 -3.46
C LYS A 54 4.27 16.93 -2.17
N ALA A 55 3.68 17.90 -1.48
CA ALA A 55 4.22 18.40 -0.22
C ALA A 55 4.27 17.29 0.84
N TRP A 56 3.19 16.54 1.00
CA TRP A 56 3.11 15.41 1.91
C TRP A 56 4.17 14.33 1.60
N PHE A 57 4.35 14.00 0.34
CA PHE A 57 5.29 12.95 -0.10
C PHE A 57 6.76 13.27 0.21
N HIS A 58 7.08 14.52 0.49
CA HIS A 58 8.41 14.98 0.90
C HIS A 58 8.57 15.15 2.42
N THR A 59 7.63 14.62 3.20
CA THR A 59 7.70 14.63 4.66
C THR A 59 8.11 13.27 5.22
N ASP A 60 8.43 13.23 6.49
CA ASP A 60 8.63 11.98 7.23
C ASP A 60 7.30 11.34 7.70
N GLY A 61 6.16 11.83 7.21
CA GLY A 61 4.84 11.37 7.63
C GLY A 61 4.40 11.93 8.98
N ASN A 62 3.37 11.31 9.55
CA ASN A 62 2.84 11.70 10.86
C ASN A 62 3.67 11.05 11.98
N PRO A 63 4.34 11.86 12.87
CA PRO A 63 5.18 11.31 13.93
C PRO A 63 4.39 10.55 15.01
N GLU A 64 3.11 10.82 15.20
CA GLU A 64 2.27 10.07 16.13
C GLU A 64 1.97 8.68 15.61
N VAL A 65 1.65 8.57 14.33
CA VAL A 65 1.48 7.28 13.64
C VAL A 65 2.79 6.50 13.66
N GLY A 66 3.92 7.15 13.43
CA GLY A 66 5.24 6.52 13.51
C GLY A 66 5.49 5.90 14.89
N ARG A 67 5.24 6.63 15.98
CA ARG A 67 5.37 6.11 17.34
C ARG A 67 4.40 4.97 17.66
N PHE A 68 3.16 5.08 17.19
CA PHE A 68 2.16 4.02 17.35
C PHE A 68 2.62 2.72 16.66
N LEU A 69 3.03 2.82 15.40
CA LEU A 69 3.49 1.66 14.63
C LEU A 69 4.77 1.04 15.20
N GLU A 70 5.71 1.85 15.67
CA GLU A 70 6.91 1.36 16.37
C GLU A 70 6.53 0.58 17.63
N GLY A 71 5.66 1.16 18.48
CA GLY A 71 5.18 0.50 19.69
C GLY A 71 4.46 -0.81 19.40
N LEU A 72 3.63 -0.84 18.36
CA LEU A 72 2.95 -2.05 17.92
C LEU A 72 3.94 -3.11 17.43
N LEU A 73 4.93 -2.73 16.61
CA LEU A 73 5.95 -3.66 16.14
C LEU A 73 6.72 -4.28 17.31
N LEU A 74 7.09 -3.50 18.31
CA LEU A 74 7.81 -3.98 19.49
C LEU A 74 6.93 -4.85 20.39
N SER A 75 5.63 -4.60 20.46
CA SER A 75 4.70 -5.49 21.19
C SER A 75 4.56 -6.85 20.54
N LEU A 76 4.58 -6.90 19.20
CA LEU A 76 4.52 -8.15 18.44
C LEU A 76 5.87 -8.87 18.37
N MET A 77 6.95 -8.13 18.49
CA MET A 77 8.33 -8.62 18.37
C MET A 77 9.21 -8.07 19.50
N PRO A 78 8.97 -8.46 20.74
CA PRO A 78 9.64 -7.88 21.93
C PRO A 78 11.17 -8.05 21.94
N ASP A 79 11.68 -9.08 21.25
CA ASP A 79 13.12 -9.34 21.14
C ASP A 79 13.77 -8.66 19.91
N LEU A 80 13.03 -7.81 19.21
CA LEU A 80 13.55 -7.11 18.04
C LEU A 80 14.61 -6.09 18.46
N SER A 81 15.84 -6.29 17.97
CA SER A 81 16.93 -5.33 18.14
C SER A 81 17.16 -4.60 16.82
N TYR A 82 17.12 -3.29 16.87
CA TYR A 82 17.34 -2.42 15.72
C TYR A 82 18.29 -1.27 16.05
N ARG A 83 18.87 -0.66 15.04
CA ARG A 83 19.84 0.41 15.19
C ARG A 83 19.19 1.80 15.18
N SER A 84 18.18 1.97 14.36
CA SER A 84 17.48 3.25 14.17
C SER A 84 16.10 2.99 13.60
N VAL A 85 15.21 3.95 13.80
CA VAL A 85 13.88 4.02 13.18
C VAL A 85 13.89 5.16 12.18
N THR A 86 13.26 4.97 11.05
CA THR A 86 12.95 6.01 10.06
C THR A 86 11.48 5.90 9.69
N THR A 87 10.83 7.02 9.51
CA THR A 87 9.47 7.12 9.03
C THR A 87 9.44 7.72 7.64
N GLY A 88 8.37 7.53 6.93
CA GLY A 88 8.15 8.13 5.61
C GLY A 88 6.67 8.17 5.31
N SER A 89 6.28 9.20 4.60
CA SER A 89 4.93 9.36 4.09
C SER A 89 4.69 8.46 2.87
N CYS A 90 3.42 8.14 2.65
CA CYS A 90 2.99 7.46 1.44
C CYS A 90 1.62 8.02 1.03
N VAL A 91 1.26 7.87 -0.24
CA VAL A 91 -0.03 8.30 -0.76
C VAL A 91 -0.74 7.09 -1.34
N THR A 92 -1.99 6.92 -0.97
CA THR A 92 -2.86 5.85 -1.47
C THR A 92 -4.05 6.47 -2.18
N CYS A 93 -4.37 5.97 -3.37
CA CYS A 93 -5.51 6.45 -4.14
C CYS A 93 -6.68 5.49 -3.96
N PHE A 94 -7.80 6.03 -3.49
CA PHE A 94 -9.06 5.31 -3.28
C PHE A 94 -10.12 5.77 -4.27
N THR A 95 -11.00 4.85 -4.64
CA THR A 95 -12.23 5.14 -5.38
C THR A 95 -13.43 5.03 -4.44
N PRO A 96 -14.53 5.74 -4.71
CA PRO A 96 -15.74 5.65 -3.88
C PRO A 96 -16.34 4.24 -3.82
N HIS A 97 -16.13 3.43 -4.85
CA HIS A 97 -16.68 2.07 -4.94
C HIS A 97 -15.67 0.98 -4.54
N GLY A 98 -14.45 1.33 -4.11
CA GLY A 98 -13.43 0.39 -3.61
C GLY A 98 -12.75 -0.48 -4.67
N ASN A 99 -13.05 -0.32 -5.96
CA ASN A 99 -12.40 -1.06 -7.04
C ASN A 99 -11.37 -0.20 -7.78
N PRO A 100 -10.29 -0.78 -8.31
CA PRO A 100 -9.38 -0.07 -9.21
C PRO A 100 -10.08 0.46 -10.45
N LEU A 101 -9.46 1.44 -11.09
CA LEU A 101 -9.92 2.01 -12.36
C LEU A 101 -9.09 1.46 -13.52
N ILE A 102 -9.76 0.88 -14.52
CA ILE A 102 -9.14 0.37 -15.76
C ILE A 102 -10.06 0.76 -16.93
N TYR A 103 -9.74 1.84 -17.62
CA TYR A 103 -10.58 2.34 -18.69
C TYR A 103 -9.82 3.22 -19.70
N HIS A 104 -10.41 3.40 -20.87
CA HIS A 104 -9.94 4.41 -21.83
C HIS A 104 -10.30 5.81 -21.33
N GLN A 105 -9.31 6.60 -21.01
CA GLN A 105 -9.47 8.03 -20.73
C GLN A 105 -9.65 8.84 -22.02
N THR A 106 -8.95 8.44 -23.07
CA THR A 106 -9.08 8.93 -24.43
C THR A 106 -8.82 7.75 -25.39
N ASP A 107 -8.97 7.97 -26.70
CA ASP A 107 -8.65 6.95 -27.72
C ASP A 107 -7.20 6.42 -27.65
N ARG A 108 -6.29 7.17 -27.01
CA ARG A 108 -4.85 6.87 -26.94
C ARG A 108 -4.32 6.69 -25.52
N LEU A 109 -5.14 6.98 -24.51
CA LEU A 109 -4.72 6.94 -23.12
C LEU A 109 -5.63 5.99 -22.35
N ILE A 110 -5.01 5.01 -21.72
CA ILE A 110 -5.67 4.08 -20.81
C ILE A 110 -5.21 4.39 -19.39
N ALA A 111 -6.16 4.57 -18.49
CA ALA A 111 -5.90 4.66 -17.08
C ALA A 111 -5.96 3.27 -16.44
N LEU A 112 -4.94 2.92 -15.68
CA LEU A 112 -4.91 1.78 -14.76
C LEU A 112 -4.37 2.33 -13.44
N THR A 113 -5.26 2.55 -12.49
CA THR A 113 -4.93 3.31 -11.26
C THR A 113 -5.87 2.97 -10.11
N ALA A 114 -5.69 3.67 -8.99
CA ALA A 114 -6.53 3.58 -7.81
C ALA A 114 -6.58 2.17 -7.21
N GLY A 115 -5.43 1.65 -6.82
CA GLY A 115 -5.28 0.32 -6.23
C GLY A 115 -5.92 0.14 -4.84
N ASN A 116 -6.55 1.18 -4.26
CA ASN A 116 -7.26 1.16 -2.97
C ASN A 116 -6.44 0.50 -1.85
N GLY A 117 -5.15 0.81 -1.76
CA GLY A 117 -4.23 0.22 -0.78
C GLY A 117 -3.83 -1.24 -1.04
N ALA A 118 -4.47 -1.91 -2.00
CA ALA A 118 -4.26 -3.34 -2.29
C ALA A 118 -3.57 -3.61 -3.64
N GLY A 119 -3.26 -2.59 -4.43
CA GLY A 119 -2.79 -2.73 -5.81
C GLY A 119 -1.56 -3.61 -5.97
N ALA A 120 -0.61 -3.56 -5.03
CA ALA A 120 0.58 -4.42 -5.09
C ALA A 120 0.26 -5.91 -4.97
N LYS A 121 -0.76 -6.28 -4.19
CA LYS A 121 -1.15 -7.69 -3.97
C LYS A 121 -1.79 -8.32 -5.20
N CYS A 122 -2.45 -7.52 -6.03
CA CYS A 122 -3.17 -7.95 -7.23
C CYS A 122 -2.60 -7.34 -8.53
N ALA A 123 -1.37 -6.83 -8.49
CA ALA A 123 -0.74 -6.12 -9.61
C ALA A 123 -0.67 -6.96 -10.88
N ASP A 124 -0.43 -8.27 -10.77
CA ASP A 124 -0.36 -9.20 -11.87
C ASP A 124 -1.70 -9.26 -12.62
N GLU A 125 -2.79 -9.48 -11.89
CA GLU A 125 -4.13 -9.52 -12.47
C GLU A 125 -4.59 -8.16 -12.99
N LEU A 126 -4.33 -7.08 -12.27
CA LEU A 126 -4.62 -5.74 -12.76
C LEU A 126 -3.85 -5.42 -14.06
N GLY A 127 -2.60 -5.85 -14.16
CA GLY A 127 -1.80 -5.74 -15.38
C GLY A 127 -2.41 -6.53 -16.54
N ARG A 128 -2.86 -7.75 -16.29
CA ARG A 128 -3.56 -8.59 -17.29
C ARG A 128 -4.84 -7.92 -17.79
N LEU A 129 -5.66 -7.39 -16.87
CA LEU A 129 -6.90 -6.67 -17.22
C LEU A 129 -6.61 -5.39 -18.01
N GLY A 130 -5.58 -4.64 -17.60
CA GLY A 130 -5.11 -3.47 -18.33
C GLY A 130 -4.67 -3.80 -19.76
N ALA A 131 -3.97 -4.92 -19.95
CA ALA A 131 -3.56 -5.40 -21.26
C ALA A 131 -4.76 -5.79 -22.15
N ILE A 132 -5.79 -6.40 -21.59
CA ILE A 132 -7.05 -6.68 -22.31
C ILE A 132 -7.67 -5.38 -22.84
N VAL A 133 -7.82 -4.38 -21.97
CA VAL A 133 -8.38 -3.08 -22.38
C VAL A 133 -7.50 -2.38 -23.43
N ALA A 134 -6.17 -2.43 -23.23
CA ALA A 134 -5.21 -1.84 -24.17
C ALA A 134 -5.26 -2.50 -25.56
N SER A 135 -5.63 -3.75 -25.63
CA SER A 135 -5.79 -4.51 -26.88
C SER A 135 -7.20 -4.38 -27.51
N GLY A 136 -8.05 -3.50 -26.97
CA GLY A 136 -9.42 -3.32 -27.43
C GLY A 136 -10.41 -4.37 -26.93
N GLY A 137 -10.00 -5.21 -25.99
CA GLY A 137 -10.86 -6.19 -25.33
C GLY A 137 -11.73 -5.60 -24.22
N THR A 138 -12.64 -6.40 -23.72
CA THR A 138 -13.55 -6.03 -22.64
C THR A 138 -13.31 -6.93 -21.43
N ILE A 139 -13.30 -6.33 -20.23
CA ILE A 139 -13.31 -7.09 -18.98
C ILE A 139 -14.70 -7.67 -18.78
N LEU A 140 -14.78 -8.98 -18.63
CA LEU A 140 -16.06 -9.68 -18.43
C LEU A 140 -16.57 -9.43 -17.02
N SER A 141 -17.79 -8.91 -16.92
CA SER A 141 -18.42 -8.51 -15.65
C SER A 141 -18.78 -9.68 -14.73
N ASP A 142 -18.91 -10.89 -15.27
CA ASP A 142 -19.19 -12.11 -14.52
C ASP A 142 -17.98 -12.66 -13.75
N MET A 143 -16.78 -12.21 -14.09
CA MET A 143 -15.55 -12.60 -13.39
C MET A 143 -15.25 -11.72 -12.15
N TYR A 144 -15.86 -10.56 -12.05
CA TYR A 144 -15.56 -9.58 -10.99
C TYR A 144 -16.84 -8.94 -10.47
N PRO A 145 -16.99 -8.79 -9.13
CA PRO A 145 -18.21 -8.29 -8.51
C PRO A 145 -18.43 -6.78 -8.67
N GLY A 146 -17.54 -6.06 -9.33
CA GLY A 146 -17.58 -4.60 -9.41
C GLY A 146 -17.17 -4.03 -10.75
N SER A 147 -17.39 -2.73 -10.90
CA SER A 147 -16.98 -1.97 -12.08
C SER A 147 -15.53 -1.48 -11.93
N PHE A 148 -14.79 -1.52 -13.04
CA PHE A 148 -13.45 -0.90 -13.16
C PHE A 148 -13.52 0.48 -13.86
N ARG A 149 -14.68 1.08 -13.94
CA ARG A 149 -14.91 2.39 -14.56
C ARG A 149 -15.23 3.44 -13.50
N ALA A 150 -14.88 4.69 -13.80
CA ALA A 150 -15.25 5.84 -12.99
C ALA A 150 -16.76 6.10 -13.02
#